data_f7da4d34823abd8ef29287b9123a375d
#
_entry.id   f7da4d34823abd8ef29287b9123a375d
#
_cell.length_a   1.000
_cell.length_b   1.000
_cell.length_c   1.000
_cell.angle_alpha   90.00
_cell.angle_beta   90.00
_cell.angle_gamma   90.00
#
_symmetry.space_group_name_H-M   'P 1'
#
loop_
_entity.id
_entity.type
_entity.pdbx_description
1 polymer ?
#
loop_
_entity_poly.entity_id
_entity_poly.type
_entity_poly.pdbx_seq_one_letter_code
_entity_poly.pdbx_strand_id
1 'polypeptide(L)'
;MHIHDYIPGQVIYNLGEYPNKMTIRPTAYDHDLIRKLSENGVGLIQIHEEWNDAMRIMGADKFSSHDKDGLKEFIDLCHSFHIKVLPYLSSGFFDERDPDFTEKFVADPKLMLVQNYYRYRCCNAASPEWNQYLFDNLHRMMDEYAFDGIFNDMGYDRRDGEGNPYGMEEYDPYIEDLLVRM
;
A
#
# COMPACT_ATOMS: atom_id res chain seq x y z
N MET A 1 19.20 -5.88 -4.53
CA MET A 1 18.52 -4.80 -3.79
C MET A 1 19.58 -3.97 -3.08
N HIS A 2 19.75 -2.74 -3.45
CA HIS A 2 20.65 -1.86 -2.76
C HIS A 2 19.83 -0.90 -1.91
N ILE A 3 19.87 -1.09 -0.60
CA ILE A 3 19.33 -0.10 0.34
C ILE A 3 20.36 1.03 0.38
N HIS A 4 20.17 2.05 -0.46
CA HIS A 4 21.16 3.10 -0.60
C HIS A 4 20.91 4.29 0.29
N ASP A 5 19.65 4.56 0.67
CA ASP A 5 19.29 5.77 1.37
C ASP A 5 18.41 5.46 2.59
N TYR A 6 19.01 5.45 3.74
CA TYR A 6 18.26 5.53 4.98
C TYR A 6 17.82 6.99 5.17
N ILE A 7 16.52 7.20 5.15
CA ILE A 7 15.94 8.52 5.46
C ILE A 7 15.64 8.53 6.96
N PRO A 8 16.38 9.31 7.76
CA PRO A 8 16.08 9.44 9.18
C PRO A 8 14.75 10.18 9.37
N GLY A 9 14.08 9.91 10.48
CA GLY A 9 12.82 10.58 10.77
C GLY A 9 11.68 10.11 9.86
N GLN A 10 11.31 8.84 9.96
CA GLN A 10 10.15 8.27 9.29
C GLN A 10 8.99 8.11 10.28
N VAL A 11 7.79 8.43 9.85
CA VAL A 11 6.57 8.25 10.66
C VAL A 11 5.43 7.68 9.84
N ILE A 12 4.55 6.94 10.49
CA ILE A 12 3.25 6.56 9.95
C ILE A 12 2.27 7.69 10.27
N TYR A 13 1.47 8.09 9.30
CA TYR A 13 0.50 9.16 9.42
C TYR A 13 -0.90 8.63 9.10
N ASN A 14 -1.83 8.85 10.02
CA ASN A 14 -3.22 8.50 9.84
C ASN A 14 -3.97 9.70 9.24
N LEU A 15 -4.50 9.54 8.04
CA LEU A 15 -5.26 10.59 7.36
C LEU A 15 -6.59 10.88 8.07
N GLY A 16 -7.19 9.87 8.70
CA GLY A 16 -8.45 9.98 9.42
C GLY A 16 -8.29 10.03 10.93
N GLU A 17 -7.44 10.88 11.48
CA GLU A 17 -7.09 10.94 12.91
C GLU A 17 -8.26 11.45 13.79
N TYR A 18 -9.18 10.56 14.15
CA TYR A 18 -10.29 10.88 15.06
C TYR A 18 -9.78 11.16 16.49
N PRO A 19 -10.30 12.17 17.21
CA PRO A 19 -11.36 13.08 16.81
C PRO A 19 -10.89 14.35 16.08
N ASN A 20 -9.62 14.48 15.80
CA ASN A 20 -9.03 15.71 15.26
C ASN A 20 -9.45 15.96 13.81
N LYS A 21 -9.63 14.86 13.06
CA LYS A 21 -9.98 14.94 11.65
C LYS A 21 -10.65 13.62 11.18
N MET A 22 -11.55 13.75 10.21
CA MET A 22 -12.24 12.61 9.58
C MET A 22 -12.26 12.74 8.05
N THR A 23 -11.26 13.35 7.47
CA THR A 23 -11.16 13.59 6.02
C THR A 23 -9.71 13.44 5.56
N ILE A 24 -9.51 13.00 4.32
CA ILE A 24 -8.19 12.97 3.69
C ILE A 24 -7.68 14.40 3.45
N ARG A 25 -8.59 15.31 3.07
CA ARG A 25 -8.25 16.70 2.79
C ARG A 25 -7.56 17.37 3.99
N PRO A 26 -6.46 18.08 3.77
CA PRO A 26 -5.74 18.76 4.85
C PRO A 26 -6.62 19.75 5.62
N THR A 27 -6.44 19.78 6.92
CA THR A 27 -7.06 20.73 7.83
C THR A 27 -6.00 21.55 8.56
N ALA A 28 -6.41 22.50 9.38
CA ALA A 28 -5.47 23.25 10.24
C ALA A 28 -4.65 22.33 11.17
N TYR A 29 -5.23 21.18 11.56
CA TYR A 29 -4.54 20.16 12.34
C TYR A 29 -3.34 19.58 11.56
N ASP A 30 -3.55 19.22 10.29
CA ASP A 30 -2.49 18.66 9.45
C ASP A 30 -1.38 19.69 9.21
N HIS A 31 -1.73 20.93 8.91
CA HIS A 31 -0.76 22.00 8.71
C HIS A 31 0.15 22.19 9.93
N ASP A 32 -0.41 22.21 11.14
CA ASP A 32 0.36 22.35 12.37
C ASP A 32 1.22 21.12 12.65
N LEU A 33 0.67 19.91 12.46
CA LEU A 33 1.38 18.67 12.72
C LEU A 33 2.52 18.44 11.71
N ILE A 34 2.27 18.59 10.41
CA ILE A 34 3.28 18.42 9.35
C ILE A 34 4.44 19.40 9.56
N ARG A 35 4.13 20.66 9.87
CA ARG A 35 5.14 21.65 10.23
C ARG A 35 6.00 21.18 11.40
N LYS A 36 5.38 20.73 12.50
CA LYS A 36 6.10 20.23 13.68
C LYS A 36 6.94 18.99 13.37
N LEU A 37 6.44 18.07 12.56
CA LEU A 37 7.20 16.90 12.12
C LEU A 37 8.45 17.31 11.36
N SER A 38 8.33 18.24 10.40
CA SER A 38 9.47 18.79 9.65
C SER A 38 10.49 19.46 10.59
N GLU A 39 10.04 20.34 11.49
CA GLU A 39 10.90 21.01 12.47
C GLU A 39 11.66 20.03 13.38
N ASN A 40 11.13 18.81 13.57
CA ASN A 40 11.76 17.75 14.36
C ASN A 40 12.51 16.72 13.50
N GLY A 41 12.79 17.03 12.24
CA GLY A 41 13.64 16.22 11.38
C GLY A 41 12.95 15.03 10.71
N VAL A 42 11.63 15.02 10.65
CA VAL A 42 10.91 14.02 9.87
C VAL A 42 11.01 14.37 8.39
N GLY A 43 11.56 13.46 7.61
CA GLY A 43 11.76 13.60 6.16
C GLY A 43 10.87 12.70 5.32
N LEU A 44 10.14 11.77 5.94
CA LEU A 44 9.29 10.82 5.24
C LEU A 44 8.05 10.47 6.06
N ILE A 45 6.91 10.49 5.39
CA ILE A 45 5.62 10.04 5.92
C ILE A 45 5.14 8.85 5.11
N GLN A 46 4.81 7.78 5.80
CA GLN A 46 4.01 6.71 5.25
C GLN A 46 2.57 6.97 5.63
N ILE A 47 1.70 7.22 4.65
CA ILE A 47 0.27 7.25 4.90
C ILE A 47 -0.28 5.83 4.93
N HIS A 48 -1.14 5.57 5.92
CA HIS A 48 -1.71 4.25 6.11
C HIS A 48 -2.86 3.99 5.11
N GLU A 49 -3.51 2.87 5.22
CA GLU A 49 -4.53 2.37 4.26
C GLU A 49 -5.78 3.26 4.09
N GLU A 50 -6.00 4.26 4.96
CA GLU A 50 -7.12 5.19 4.83
C GLU A 50 -7.07 6.10 3.58
N TRP A 51 -5.96 6.11 2.86
CA TRP A 51 -5.87 6.86 1.60
C TRP A 51 -6.68 6.22 0.48
N ASN A 52 -6.91 4.92 0.56
CA ASN A 52 -7.70 4.14 -0.39
C ASN A 52 -9.18 4.52 -0.33
N ASP A 53 -9.94 4.04 -1.30
CA ASP A 53 -11.38 4.10 -1.25
C ASP A 53 -11.91 3.45 0.03
N ALA A 54 -12.48 4.24 0.93
CA ALA A 54 -12.97 3.79 2.23
C ALA A 54 -14.11 2.76 2.15
N MET A 55 -14.77 2.66 1.00
CA MET A 55 -15.81 1.66 0.76
C MET A 55 -15.23 0.34 0.27
N ARG A 56 -13.97 0.34 -0.10
CA ARG A 56 -13.26 -0.87 -0.52
C ARG A 56 -12.72 -1.58 0.70
N ILE A 57 -12.73 -2.88 0.63
CA ILE A 57 -12.17 -3.72 1.68
C ILE A 57 -10.66 -3.70 1.53
N MET A 58 -9.96 -3.64 2.65
CA MET A 58 -8.49 -3.69 2.66
C MET A 58 -8.00 -4.85 1.79
N GLY A 59 -7.07 -4.58 0.90
CA GLY A 59 -6.61 -5.55 -0.09
C GLY A 59 -7.30 -5.46 -1.46
N ALA A 60 -8.44 -4.79 -1.56
CA ALA A 60 -9.07 -4.43 -2.83
C ALA A 60 -8.77 -2.97 -3.17
N ASP A 61 -8.85 -2.60 -4.43
CA ASP A 61 -8.54 -1.26 -4.97
C ASP A 61 -7.58 -0.40 -4.12
N LYS A 62 -6.36 -0.82 -4.07
CA LYS A 62 -5.26 -0.17 -3.33
C LYS A 62 -4.68 1.05 -4.03
N PHE A 63 -5.24 1.42 -5.17
CA PHE A 63 -4.59 2.27 -6.15
C PHE A 63 -5.39 3.53 -6.45
N SER A 64 -6.53 3.73 -5.78
CA SER A 64 -7.36 4.93 -5.91
C SER A 64 -7.79 5.48 -4.55
N SER A 65 -8.03 6.78 -4.51
CA SER A 65 -8.54 7.46 -3.32
C SER A 65 -10.00 7.88 -3.51
N HIS A 66 -10.78 7.82 -2.46
CA HIS A 66 -12.15 8.33 -2.44
C HIS A 66 -12.22 9.87 -2.43
N ASP A 67 -11.13 10.55 -2.06
CA ASP A 67 -10.97 12.01 -2.19
C ASP A 67 -9.62 12.30 -2.87
N LYS A 68 -9.61 12.21 -4.21
CA LYS A 68 -8.40 12.40 -5.02
C LYS A 68 -7.78 13.77 -4.86
N ASP A 69 -8.61 14.80 -4.85
CA ASP A 69 -8.13 16.19 -4.72
C ASP A 69 -7.60 16.44 -3.32
N GLY A 70 -8.30 15.95 -2.29
CA GLY A 70 -7.85 16.04 -0.92
C GLY A 70 -6.52 15.32 -0.67
N LEU A 71 -6.32 14.15 -1.31
CA LEU A 71 -5.04 13.45 -1.24
C LEU A 71 -3.91 14.22 -1.92
N LYS A 72 -4.14 14.81 -3.09
CA LYS A 72 -3.16 15.67 -3.77
C LYS A 72 -2.78 16.88 -2.90
N GLU A 73 -3.79 17.55 -2.34
CA GLU A 73 -3.55 18.67 -1.42
C GLU A 73 -2.71 18.25 -0.19
N PHE A 74 -2.93 17.03 0.34
CA PHE A 74 -2.14 16.50 1.46
C PHE A 74 -0.68 16.24 1.05
N ILE A 75 -0.46 15.63 -0.11
CA ILE A 75 0.89 15.39 -0.64
C ILE A 75 1.62 16.73 -0.86
N ASP A 76 0.96 17.69 -1.50
CA ASP A 76 1.51 19.04 -1.72
C ASP A 76 1.86 19.74 -0.40
N LEU A 77 1.01 19.59 0.62
CA LEU A 77 1.30 20.09 1.97
C LEU A 77 2.60 19.48 2.52
N CYS A 78 2.75 18.15 2.46
CA CYS A 78 3.96 17.48 2.93
C CYS A 78 5.19 17.96 2.15
N HIS A 79 5.12 18.04 0.84
CA HIS A 79 6.20 18.52 -0.02
C HIS A 79 6.58 19.97 0.29
N SER A 80 5.62 20.83 0.65
CA SER A 80 5.91 22.21 1.04
C SER A 80 6.80 22.33 2.29
N PHE A 81 6.84 21.26 3.09
CA PHE A 81 7.72 21.11 4.26
C PHE A 81 8.88 20.14 4.01
N HIS A 82 9.19 19.81 2.77
CA HIS A 82 10.26 18.89 2.37
C HIS A 82 10.12 17.46 2.95
N ILE A 83 8.89 17.01 3.17
CA ILE A 83 8.59 15.66 3.64
C ILE A 83 8.08 14.83 2.45
N LYS A 84 8.72 13.70 2.21
CA LYS A 84 8.32 12.70 1.22
C LYS A 84 7.10 11.93 1.69
N VAL A 85 6.28 11.43 0.75
CA VAL A 85 5.05 10.70 1.04
C VAL A 85 5.04 9.36 0.33
N LEU A 86 4.87 8.27 1.11
CA LEU A 86 4.68 6.91 0.59
C LEU A 86 3.28 6.43 0.94
N PRO A 87 2.49 5.96 -0.04
CA PRO A 87 1.22 5.28 0.25
C PRO A 87 1.49 3.85 0.72
N TYR A 88 0.70 3.37 1.68
CA TYR A 88 0.60 1.96 2.00
C TYR A 88 -0.11 1.21 0.87
N LEU A 89 0.43 0.10 0.48
CA LEU A 89 -0.25 -0.89 -0.35
C LEU A 89 0.23 -2.30 0.01
N SER A 90 -0.48 -3.32 -0.44
CA SER A 90 -0.04 -4.70 -0.33
C SER A 90 -0.09 -5.37 -1.70
N SER A 91 1.00 -5.94 -2.15
CA SER A 91 1.05 -6.73 -3.38
C SER A 91 0.83 -8.23 -3.16
N GLY A 92 0.74 -8.65 -1.89
CA GLY A 92 0.60 -10.07 -1.51
C GLY A 92 -0.83 -10.57 -1.38
N PHE A 93 -1.82 -9.69 -1.31
CA PHE A 93 -3.20 -10.06 -1.02
C PHE A 93 -4.19 -9.30 -1.89
N PHE A 94 -5.32 -9.96 -2.19
CA PHE A 94 -6.45 -9.36 -2.88
C PHE A 94 -7.77 -9.92 -2.32
N ASP A 95 -8.77 -9.07 -2.14
CA ASP A 95 -10.07 -9.52 -1.63
C ASP A 95 -10.87 -10.17 -2.76
N GLU A 96 -11.34 -11.41 -2.54
CA GLU A 96 -12.07 -12.17 -3.57
C GLU A 96 -13.44 -11.58 -3.94
N ARG A 97 -13.94 -10.61 -3.16
CA ARG A 97 -15.21 -9.91 -3.45
C ARG A 97 -15.02 -8.69 -4.35
N ASP A 98 -13.79 -8.29 -4.58
CA ASP A 98 -13.51 -7.19 -5.50
C ASP A 98 -13.94 -7.55 -6.92
N PRO A 99 -14.63 -6.67 -7.66
CA PRO A 99 -15.07 -6.95 -9.02
C PRO A 99 -13.92 -7.25 -9.99
N ASP A 100 -12.70 -6.81 -9.69
CA ASP A 100 -11.52 -7.09 -10.52
C ASP A 100 -10.84 -8.41 -10.15
N PHE A 101 -11.29 -9.09 -9.08
CA PHE A 101 -10.70 -10.36 -8.66
C PHE A 101 -10.86 -11.45 -9.72
N THR A 102 -9.80 -12.20 -9.90
CA THR A 102 -9.82 -13.45 -10.69
C THR A 102 -8.93 -14.50 -10.02
N GLU A 103 -9.34 -15.76 -10.12
CA GLU A 103 -8.56 -16.92 -9.64
C GLU A 103 -7.13 -16.98 -10.26
N LYS A 104 -6.90 -16.31 -11.37
CA LYS A 104 -5.59 -16.21 -11.99
C LYS A 104 -4.59 -15.40 -11.19
N PHE A 105 -5.06 -14.53 -10.28
CA PHE A 105 -4.19 -13.71 -9.43
C PHE A 105 -3.57 -14.52 -8.29
N VAL A 106 -4.15 -15.65 -7.91
CA VAL A 106 -3.84 -16.33 -6.65
C VAL A 106 -2.86 -17.48 -6.81
N ALA A 107 -2.06 -17.70 -5.77
CA ALA A 107 -1.10 -18.80 -5.72
C ALA A 107 -1.78 -20.14 -5.46
N ASP A 108 -2.71 -20.18 -4.52
CA ASP A 108 -3.54 -21.34 -4.18
C ASP A 108 -5.00 -20.88 -4.02
N PRO A 109 -5.91 -21.35 -4.89
CA PRO A 109 -7.33 -21.02 -4.80
C PRO A 109 -8.00 -21.41 -3.48
N LYS A 110 -7.41 -22.32 -2.72
CA LYS A 110 -7.92 -22.75 -1.43
C LYS A 110 -7.44 -21.90 -0.27
N LEU A 111 -6.28 -21.24 -0.45
CA LEU A 111 -5.71 -20.43 0.60
C LEU A 111 -6.43 -19.10 0.70
N MET A 112 -7.16 -18.95 1.77
CA MET A 112 -7.88 -17.73 2.09
C MET A 112 -7.54 -17.29 3.51
N LEU A 113 -7.00 -16.09 3.64
CA LEU A 113 -6.81 -15.46 4.94
C LEU A 113 -8.13 -14.78 5.34
N VAL A 114 -8.87 -15.40 6.21
CA VAL A 114 -10.10 -14.83 6.76
C VAL A 114 -9.77 -14.18 8.09
N GLN A 115 -9.76 -12.85 8.13
CA GLN A 115 -9.80 -12.11 9.38
C GLN A 115 -11.13 -11.38 9.48
N ASN A 116 -12.10 -11.97 10.18
CA ASN A 116 -13.42 -11.38 10.42
C ASN A 116 -14.17 -10.97 9.13
N TYR A 117 -13.96 -9.75 8.66
CA TYR A 117 -14.68 -9.17 7.51
C TYR A 117 -13.97 -9.36 6.17
N TYR A 118 -12.71 -9.80 6.18
CA TYR A 118 -11.88 -9.84 4.99
C TYR A 118 -11.83 -11.24 4.38
N ARG A 119 -11.84 -11.30 3.07
CA ARG A 119 -11.75 -12.53 2.30
C ARG A 119 -10.56 -12.47 1.35
N TYR A 120 -9.38 -12.35 1.96
CA TYR A 120 -8.14 -12.23 1.21
C TYR A 120 -7.69 -13.54 0.62
N ARG A 121 -7.25 -13.44 -0.62
CA ARG A 121 -6.48 -14.47 -1.32
C ARG A 121 -5.04 -14.03 -1.43
N CYS A 122 -4.12 -14.98 -1.28
CA CYS A 122 -2.70 -14.72 -1.52
C CYS A 122 -2.43 -14.60 -3.02
N CYS A 123 -1.90 -13.47 -3.43
CA CYS A 123 -1.52 -13.25 -4.82
C CYS A 123 -0.27 -14.05 -5.19
N ASN A 124 -0.22 -14.50 -6.44
CA ASN A 124 0.89 -15.25 -6.99
C ASN A 124 1.84 -14.31 -7.75
N ALA A 125 3.02 -14.09 -7.21
CA ALA A 125 4.05 -13.27 -7.85
C ALA A 125 4.48 -13.79 -9.22
N ALA A 126 4.30 -15.09 -9.50
CA ALA A 126 4.58 -15.70 -10.80
C ALA A 126 3.42 -15.56 -11.80
N SER A 127 2.23 -15.10 -11.38
CA SER A 127 1.08 -14.94 -12.28
C SER A 127 1.29 -13.76 -13.23
N PRO A 128 1.27 -13.96 -14.56
CA PRO A 128 1.33 -12.86 -15.51
C PRO A 128 0.14 -11.90 -15.37
N GLU A 129 -1.04 -12.43 -15.08
CA GLU A 129 -2.27 -11.64 -14.94
C GLU A 129 -2.22 -10.77 -13.68
N TRP A 130 -1.68 -11.30 -12.56
CA TRP A 130 -1.47 -10.49 -11.35
C TRP A 130 -0.44 -9.39 -11.60
N ASN A 131 0.68 -9.74 -12.20
CA ASN A 131 1.74 -8.77 -12.52
C ASN A 131 1.22 -7.65 -13.43
N GLN A 132 0.47 -8.01 -14.48
CA GLN A 132 -0.10 -7.01 -15.39
C GLN A 132 -1.05 -6.07 -14.63
N TYR A 133 -1.98 -6.61 -13.85
CA TYR A 133 -2.93 -5.83 -13.06
C TYR A 133 -2.21 -4.92 -12.07
N LEU A 134 -1.26 -5.47 -11.32
CA LEU A 134 -0.51 -4.73 -10.30
C LEU A 134 0.27 -3.55 -10.92
N PHE A 135 1.06 -3.81 -11.95
CA PHE A 135 1.92 -2.78 -12.53
C PHE A 135 1.14 -1.72 -13.29
N ASP A 136 0.08 -2.07 -14.00
CA ASP A 136 -0.79 -1.08 -14.65
C ASP A 136 -1.40 -0.12 -13.64
N ASN A 137 -1.84 -0.64 -12.48
CA ASN A 137 -2.40 0.18 -11.43
C ASN A 137 -1.34 0.99 -10.68
N LEU A 138 -0.15 0.44 -10.44
CA LEU A 138 0.96 1.18 -9.84
C LEU A 138 1.38 2.35 -10.72
N HIS A 139 1.58 2.13 -12.02
CA HIS A 139 1.90 3.22 -12.96
C HIS A 139 0.82 4.30 -12.95
N ARG A 140 -0.46 3.89 -13.05
CA ARG A 140 -1.58 4.84 -12.99
C ARG A 140 -1.58 5.65 -11.69
N MET A 141 -1.34 5.01 -10.55
CA MET A 141 -1.28 5.65 -9.24
C MET A 141 -0.13 6.67 -9.16
N MET A 142 1.06 6.28 -9.61
CA MET A 142 2.23 7.17 -9.61
C MET A 142 2.08 8.32 -10.59
N ASP A 143 1.37 8.12 -11.71
CA ASP A 143 1.07 9.19 -12.66
C ASP A 143 -0.02 10.15 -12.13
N GLU A 144 -0.97 9.64 -11.34
CA GLU A 144 -2.07 10.43 -10.81
C GLU A 144 -1.68 11.27 -9.58
N TYR A 145 -0.80 10.72 -8.73
CA TYR A 145 -0.38 11.33 -7.48
C TYR A 145 1.12 11.56 -7.46
N ALA A 146 1.56 12.64 -6.84
CA ALA A 146 2.98 12.97 -6.71
C ALA A 146 3.64 12.21 -5.53
N PHE A 147 3.37 10.90 -5.39
CA PHE A 147 4.03 10.08 -4.40
C PHE A 147 5.54 9.95 -4.67
N ASP A 148 6.34 9.83 -3.63
CA ASP A 148 7.80 9.68 -3.71
C ASP A 148 8.26 8.21 -3.80
N GLY A 149 7.35 7.29 -3.79
CA GLY A 149 7.56 5.85 -3.81
C GLY A 149 6.36 5.14 -3.21
N ILE A 150 6.55 3.91 -2.76
CA ILE A 150 5.50 3.08 -2.16
C ILE A 150 6.01 2.41 -0.89
N PHE A 151 5.12 2.17 0.06
CA PHE A 151 5.33 1.22 1.14
C PHE A 151 4.54 -0.05 0.83
N ASN A 152 5.25 -1.12 0.50
CA ASN A 152 4.64 -2.39 0.16
C ASN A 152 4.62 -3.35 1.36
N ASP A 153 3.45 -3.60 1.90
CA ASP A 153 3.22 -4.66 2.88
C ASP A 153 2.95 -5.96 2.11
N MET A 154 3.99 -6.77 1.99
CA MET A 154 3.96 -7.91 1.08
C MET A 154 3.17 -9.09 1.61
N GLY A 155 3.25 -9.37 2.89
CA GLY A 155 2.44 -10.38 3.59
C GLY A 155 2.24 -11.73 2.87
N TYR A 156 3.20 -12.17 2.07
CA TYR A 156 3.07 -13.42 1.33
C TYR A 156 3.04 -14.60 2.29
N ASP A 157 1.89 -15.19 2.45
CA ASP A 157 1.76 -16.44 3.16
C ASP A 157 2.02 -17.59 2.19
N ARG A 158 3.06 -18.35 2.49
CA ARG A 158 3.48 -19.51 1.69
C ARG A 158 3.01 -20.81 2.30
N ARG A 159 1.79 -20.84 2.76
CA ARG A 159 1.16 -22.08 3.21
C ARG A 159 0.27 -22.65 2.12
N ASP A 160 0.29 -23.98 1.98
CA ASP A 160 -0.67 -24.69 1.13
C ASP A 160 -2.10 -24.64 1.72
N GLY A 161 -3.07 -25.18 0.99
CA GLY A 161 -4.46 -25.22 1.43
C GLY A 161 -4.72 -26.06 2.69
N GLU A 162 -3.71 -26.79 3.18
CA GLU A 162 -3.73 -27.55 4.43
C GLU A 162 -3.05 -26.82 5.58
N GLY A 163 -2.45 -25.65 5.30
CA GLY A 163 -1.74 -24.84 6.27
C GLY A 163 -0.27 -25.20 6.45
N ASN A 164 0.27 -26.10 5.63
CA ASN A 164 1.69 -26.46 5.70
C ASN A 164 2.53 -25.41 4.95
N PRO A 165 3.66 -24.96 5.52
CA PRO A 165 4.54 -24.06 4.81
C PRO A 165 5.16 -24.75 3.59
N TYR A 166 5.24 -24.05 2.45
CA TYR A 166 5.95 -24.49 1.27
C TYR A 166 6.91 -23.42 0.78
N GLY A 167 8.02 -23.85 0.17
CA GLY A 167 9.01 -22.94 -0.41
C GLY A 167 9.66 -21.98 0.58
N MET A 168 9.70 -22.31 1.85
CA MET A 168 10.26 -21.45 2.91
C MET A 168 11.78 -21.43 2.93
N GLU A 169 12.42 -22.48 2.47
CA GLU A 169 13.87 -22.65 2.52
C GLU A 169 14.55 -22.11 1.26
N GLU A 170 13.80 -21.94 0.20
CA GLU A 170 14.30 -21.39 -1.06
C GLU A 170 13.77 -19.99 -1.26
N TYR A 171 14.66 -19.12 -1.70
CA TYR A 171 14.33 -17.79 -2.12
C TYR A 171 13.40 -17.86 -3.34
N ASP A 172 12.25 -17.17 -3.28
CA ASP A 172 11.29 -17.19 -4.37
C ASP A 172 11.69 -16.16 -5.44
N PRO A 173 12.23 -16.61 -6.60
CA PRO A 173 12.74 -15.70 -7.62
C PRO A 173 11.64 -14.80 -8.23
N TYR A 174 10.38 -15.23 -8.19
CA TYR A 174 9.27 -14.44 -8.71
C TYR A 174 8.92 -13.28 -7.78
N ILE A 175 9.00 -13.50 -6.46
CA ILE A 175 8.83 -12.41 -5.48
C ILE A 175 9.98 -11.41 -5.61
N GLU A 176 11.22 -11.89 -5.74
CA GLU A 176 12.36 -10.99 -5.96
C GLU A 176 12.19 -10.15 -7.22
N ASP A 177 11.88 -10.79 -8.34
CA ASP A 177 11.67 -10.09 -9.61
C ASP A 177 10.55 -9.04 -9.51
N LEU A 178 9.43 -9.40 -8.86
CA LEU A 178 8.33 -8.47 -8.62
C LEU A 178 8.80 -7.25 -7.81
N LEU A 179 9.54 -7.47 -6.72
CA LEU A 179 10.04 -6.41 -5.86
C LEU A 179 11.07 -5.51 -6.53
N VAL A 180 11.91 -6.08 -7.38
CA VAL A 180 12.92 -5.31 -8.14
C VAL A 180 12.25 -4.40 -9.16
N ARG A 181 11.09 -4.82 -9.71
CA ARG A 181 10.34 -4.04 -10.70
C ARG A 181 9.43 -2.97 -10.07
N MET A 182 9.03 -3.14 -8.83
CA MET A 182 8.29 -2.12 -8.08
C MET A 182 9.17 -0.94 -7.69
#